data_531508de27ff07216b146c3f63d924f6
#
_entry.id   531508de27ff07216b146c3f63d924f6
#
_cell.length_a   1.000
_cell.length_b   1.000
_cell.length_c   1.000
_cell.angle_alpha   90.00
_cell.angle_beta   90.00
_cell.angle_gamma   90.00
#
_symmetry.space_group_name_H-M   'P 1'
#
loop_
_entity.id
_entity.type
_entity.pdbx_description
1 polymer ?
#
loop_
_entity_poly.entity_id
_entity_poly.type
_entity_poly.pdbx_seq_one_letter_code
_entity_poly.pdbx_strand_id
1 'polypeptide(L)'
;MSVSFVFRTVIVALLAAAFGLSGNALAQGPWVAPDADKAKKNPLPNDKKFVEQGGKLAQVNCVTCHGAKGKGDGAAAVALNPKPADWTTKRVQDESDGELFWKISNGRGAMPPWKHLPENDRWALIRYIRSLK
;
A
#
# COMPACT_ATOMS: atom_id res chain seq x y z
N MET A 1 -9.67 78.88 26.14
CA MET A 1 -10.51 77.96 25.34
C MET A 1 -9.63 76.77 24.94
N SER A 2 -9.63 75.72 25.75
CA SER A 2 -8.82 74.54 25.51
C SER A 2 -9.71 73.42 24.87
N VAL A 3 -9.31 73.01 23.71
CA VAL A 3 -9.97 71.83 23.04
C VAL A 3 -9.08 70.65 23.23
N SER A 4 -9.47 69.77 24.19
CA SER A 4 -8.83 68.52 24.43
C SER A 4 -9.23 67.56 23.36
N PHE A 5 -8.30 67.19 22.51
CA PHE A 5 -8.45 66.08 21.51
C PHE A 5 -8.17 64.76 22.21
N VAL A 6 -9.25 64.03 22.48
CA VAL A 6 -9.14 62.69 23.01
C VAL A 6 -8.90 61.75 21.84
N PHE A 7 -7.63 61.28 21.67
CA PHE A 7 -7.28 60.22 20.77
C PHE A 7 -7.77 58.91 21.37
N ARG A 8 -8.89 58.38 20.84
CA ARG A 8 -9.32 57.02 21.09
C ARG A 8 -8.47 56.08 20.21
N THR A 9 -7.47 55.49 20.82
CA THR A 9 -6.70 54.42 20.20
C THR A 9 -7.58 53.18 20.14
N VAL A 10 -8.08 52.83 18.96
CA VAL A 10 -8.76 51.55 18.70
C VAL A 10 -7.68 50.52 18.48
N ILE A 11 -7.41 49.67 19.50
CA ILE A 11 -6.59 48.51 19.37
C ILE A 11 -7.43 47.44 18.67
N VAL A 12 -7.21 47.26 17.39
CA VAL A 12 -7.75 46.12 16.64
C VAL A 12 -6.86 44.90 16.97
N ALA A 13 -7.33 44.10 17.89
CA ALA A 13 -6.71 42.80 18.17
C ALA A 13 -7.02 41.88 16.99
N LEU A 14 -6.06 41.73 16.07
CA LEU A 14 -6.07 40.69 15.06
C LEU A 14 -5.82 39.32 15.74
N LEU A 15 -6.91 38.65 16.08
CA LEU A 15 -6.88 37.21 16.40
C LEU A 15 -6.58 36.43 15.10
N ALA A 16 -5.30 36.20 14.85
CA ALA A 16 -4.86 35.22 13.88
C ALA A 16 -5.27 33.86 14.39
N ALA A 17 -6.45 33.38 13.97
CA ALA A 17 -6.83 32.00 14.12
C ALA A 17 -5.90 31.17 13.23
N ALA A 18 -4.80 30.68 13.82
CA ALA A 18 -3.97 29.67 13.21
C ALA A 18 -4.83 28.38 13.12
N PHE A 19 -5.54 28.22 12.01
CA PHE A 19 -6.07 26.92 11.62
C PHE A 19 -4.86 26.03 11.34
N GLY A 20 -4.39 25.38 12.40
CA GLY A 20 -3.49 24.24 12.29
C GLY A 20 -4.20 23.18 11.46
N LEU A 21 -3.89 23.12 10.18
CA LEU A 21 -4.11 21.93 9.36
C LEU A 21 -3.21 20.83 9.93
N SER A 22 -3.61 20.28 11.07
CA SER A 22 -3.13 18.98 11.51
C SER A 22 -3.65 18.00 10.45
N GLY A 23 -2.86 17.81 9.39
CA GLY A 23 -3.04 16.70 8.50
C GLY A 23 -2.97 15.43 9.34
N ASN A 24 -4.13 14.92 9.76
CA ASN A 24 -4.24 13.56 10.22
C ASN A 24 -3.79 12.69 9.06
N ALA A 25 -2.49 12.38 9.01
CA ALA A 25 -2.04 11.17 8.37
C ALA A 25 -2.75 10.05 9.13
N LEU A 26 -3.95 9.69 8.66
CA LEU A 26 -4.68 8.54 9.16
C LEU A 26 -3.71 7.37 9.05
N ALA A 27 -3.15 6.98 10.19
CA ALA A 27 -2.36 5.77 10.27
C ALA A 27 -3.25 4.67 9.72
N GLN A 28 -2.94 4.22 8.52
CA GLN A 28 -3.75 3.19 7.87
C GLN A 28 -3.65 1.97 8.77
N GLY A 29 -4.78 1.56 9.37
CA GLY A 29 -4.87 0.42 10.27
C GLY A 29 -4.22 -0.85 9.71
N PRO A 30 -4.25 -1.98 10.40
CA PRO A 30 -3.67 -3.23 9.89
C PRO A 30 -4.15 -3.54 8.46
N TRP A 31 -3.24 -3.91 7.57
CA TRP A 31 -3.59 -4.33 6.21
C TRP A 31 -3.92 -5.81 6.20
N VAL A 32 -5.12 -6.11 6.61
CA VAL A 32 -5.63 -7.46 6.82
C VAL A 32 -6.88 -7.64 5.96
N ALA A 33 -6.93 -8.73 5.22
CA ALA A 33 -8.10 -9.07 4.43
C ALA A 33 -9.29 -9.45 5.33
N PRO A 34 -10.54 -9.22 4.89
CA PRO A 34 -11.72 -9.80 5.54
C PRO A 34 -11.61 -11.33 5.66
N ASP A 35 -12.21 -11.90 6.71
CA ASP A 35 -12.08 -13.35 6.96
C ASP A 35 -12.62 -14.21 5.81
N ALA A 36 -13.69 -13.77 5.15
CA ALA A 36 -14.20 -14.45 3.95
C ALA A 36 -13.18 -14.48 2.79
N ASP A 37 -12.36 -13.42 2.65
CA ASP A 37 -11.30 -13.38 1.65
C ASP A 37 -10.10 -14.22 2.06
N LYS A 38 -9.69 -14.19 3.33
CA LYS A 38 -8.62 -15.06 3.86
C LYS A 38 -8.91 -16.54 3.68
N ALA A 39 -10.18 -16.94 3.78
CA ALA A 39 -10.60 -18.32 3.62
C ALA A 39 -10.48 -18.85 2.18
N LYS A 40 -10.36 -17.98 1.20
CA LYS A 40 -10.23 -18.36 -0.21
C LYS A 40 -8.96 -19.16 -0.44
N LYS A 41 -9.10 -20.23 -1.19
CA LYS A 41 -7.97 -21.08 -1.61
C LYS A 41 -7.59 -20.73 -3.05
N ASN A 42 -6.30 -20.81 -3.35
CA ASN A 42 -5.85 -20.66 -4.73
C ASN A 42 -6.41 -21.81 -5.59
N PRO A 43 -7.25 -21.53 -6.59
CA PRO A 43 -7.85 -22.58 -7.43
C PRO A 43 -6.84 -23.21 -8.41
N LEU A 44 -5.71 -22.54 -8.67
CA LEU A 44 -4.69 -23.06 -9.57
C LEU A 44 -3.87 -24.12 -8.84
N PRO A 45 -3.55 -25.26 -9.47
CA PRO A 45 -2.66 -26.24 -8.88
C PRO A 45 -1.25 -25.71 -8.67
N ASN A 46 -0.49 -26.32 -7.77
CA ASN A 46 0.92 -25.98 -7.58
C ASN A 46 1.76 -26.61 -8.70
N ASP A 47 1.70 -26.01 -9.88
CA ASP A 47 2.33 -26.48 -11.11
C ASP A 47 3.33 -25.41 -11.58
N LYS A 48 4.47 -25.85 -12.09
CA LYS A 48 5.55 -25.01 -12.61
C LYS A 48 5.05 -23.97 -13.62
N LYS A 49 4.10 -24.33 -14.49
CA LYS A 49 3.53 -23.40 -15.48
C LYS A 49 2.89 -22.16 -14.86
N PHE A 50 2.21 -22.30 -13.71
CA PHE A 50 1.59 -21.16 -13.02
C PHE A 50 2.60 -20.35 -12.23
N VAL A 51 3.65 -20.97 -11.72
CA VAL A 51 4.79 -20.27 -11.13
C VAL A 51 5.49 -19.40 -12.19
N GLU A 52 5.75 -19.96 -13.38
CA GLU A 52 6.37 -19.22 -14.48
C GLU A 52 5.45 -18.09 -15.01
N GLN A 53 4.16 -18.35 -15.13
CA GLN A 53 3.17 -17.31 -15.50
C GLN A 53 3.17 -16.18 -14.48
N GLY A 54 3.08 -16.49 -13.19
CA GLY A 54 3.14 -15.50 -12.12
C GLY A 54 4.45 -14.73 -12.10
N GLY A 55 5.57 -15.40 -12.34
CA GLY A 55 6.88 -14.78 -12.46
C GLY A 55 6.97 -13.77 -13.59
N LYS A 56 6.46 -14.09 -14.78
CA LYS A 56 6.38 -13.15 -15.91
C LYS A 56 5.52 -11.94 -15.59
N LEU A 57 4.37 -12.15 -14.97
CA LEU A 57 3.48 -11.06 -14.54
C LEU A 57 4.16 -10.17 -13.49
N ALA A 58 4.88 -10.76 -12.54
CA ALA A 58 5.62 -10.02 -11.52
C ALA A 58 6.74 -9.16 -12.13
N GLN A 59 7.45 -9.67 -13.13
CA GLN A 59 8.50 -8.91 -13.83
C GLN A 59 7.94 -7.69 -14.57
N VAL A 60 6.74 -7.78 -15.13
CA VAL A 60 6.12 -6.67 -15.86
C VAL A 60 5.50 -5.65 -14.92
N ASN A 61 4.82 -6.11 -13.85
CA ASN A 61 3.92 -5.26 -13.07
C ASN A 61 4.44 -4.90 -11.68
N CYS A 62 5.34 -5.70 -11.10
CA CYS A 62 5.67 -5.61 -9.68
C CYS A 62 7.14 -5.31 -9.39
N VAL A 63 8.05 -5.64 -10.32
CA VAL A 63 9.50 -5.58 -10.12
C VAL A 63 10.01 -4.19 -9.75
N THR A 64 9.39 -3.15 -10.29
CA THR A 64 9.80 -1.76 -10.03
C THR A 64 9.80 -1.43 -8.52
N CYS A 65 8.87 -2.01 -7.77
CA CYS A 65 8.76 -1.82 -6.32
C CYS A 65 9.30 -3.01 -5.54
N HIS A 66 8.89 -4.24 -5.92
CA HIS A 66 9.23 -5.45 -5.15
C HIS A 66 10.58 -6.07 -5.47
N GLY A 67 11.25 -5.62 -6.54
CA GLY A 67 12.52 -6.17 -6.98
C GLY A 67 12.39 -7.49 -7.74
N ALA A 68 13.42 -7.85 -8.51
CA ALA A 68 13.42 -9.04 -9.37
C ALA A 68 13.28 -10.37 -8.60
N LYS A 69 13.67 -10.37 -7.32
CA LYS A 69 13.59 -11.52 -6.41
C LYS A 69 12.50 -11.35 -5.34
N GLY A 70 11.66 -10.34 -5.45
CA GLY A 70 10.56 -10.08 -4.52
C GLY A 70 11.01 -9.61 -3.13
N LYS A 71 12.22 -9.06 -2.98
CA LYS A 71 12.78 -8.63 -1.68
C LYS A 71 12.35 -7.23 -1.24
N GLY A 72 11.46 -6.57 -1.97
CA GLY A 72 11.06 -5.20 -1.67
C GLY A 72 12.14 -4.16 -1.97
N ASP A 73 13.10 -4.51 -2.81
CA ASP A 73 14.32 -3.76 -3.15
C ASP A 73 14.30 -3.23 -4.60
N GLY A 74 13.14 -3.11 -5.20
CA GLY A 74 13.00 -2.52 -6.53
C GLY A 74 13.44 -1.05 -6.57
N ALA A 75 13.72 -0.55 -7.76
CA ALA A 75 14.25 0.80 -7.95
C ALA A 75 13.39 1.91 -7.31
N ALA A 76 12.07 1.74 -7.30
CA ALA A 76 11.16 2.69 -6.65
C ALA A 76 11.10 2.54 -5.12
N ALA A 77 11.57 1.43 -4.55
CA ALA A 77 11.44 1.14 -3.12
C ALA A 77 12.12 2.19 -2.22
N VAL A 78 13.18 2.83 -2.72
CA VAL A 78 13.93 3.86 -1.95
C VAL A 78 13.07 5.06 -1.58
N ALA A 79 12.08 5.40 -2.41
CA ALA A 79 11.18 6.54 -2.22
C ALA A 79 9.88 6.17 -1.49
N LEU A 80 9.66 4.89 -1.15
CA LEU A 80 8.40 4.43 -0.58
C LEU A 80 8.48 4.27 0.94
N ASN A 81 7.44 4.74 1.62
CA ASN A 81 7.23 4.51 3.04
C ASN A 81 5.75 4.20 3.30
N PRO A 82 5.39 3.00 3.81
CA PRO A 82 6.30 1.90 4.09
C PRO A 82 6.95 1.31 2.83
N LYS A 83 8.09 0.66 3.00
CA LYS A 83 8.75 -0.07 1.91
C LYS A 83 7.88 -1.22 1.41
N PRO A 84 8.02 -1.61 0.12
CA PRO A 84 7.35 -2.79 -0.40
C PRO A 84 7.69 -4.03 0.42
N ALA A 85 6.71 -4.92 0.57
CA ALA A 85 6.93 -6.16 1.32
C ALA A 85 7.98 -7.04 0.64
N ASP A 86 8.86 -7.61 1.45
CA ASP A 86 9.74 -8.71 1.05
C ASP A 86 8.93 -10.01 1.07
N TRP A 87 8.71 -10.58 -0.12
CA TRP A 87 7.90 -11.77 -0.30
C TRP A 87 8.56 -13.05 0.23
N THR A 88 9.87 -13.02 0.45
CA THR A 88 10.62 -14.19 0.95
C THR A 88 10.50 -14.37 2.46
N THR A 89 9.99 -13.35 3.17
CA THR A 89 9.90 -13.37 4.63
C THR A 89 8.80 -14.29 5.14
N LYS A 90 9.04 -14.87 6.33
CA LYS A 90 8.03 -15.67 7.03
C LYS A 90 6.72 -14.92 7.19
N ARG A 91 6.77 -13.62 7.46
CA ARG A 91 5.58 -12.77 7.60
C ARG A 91 4.65 -12.84 6.36
N VAL A 92 5.19 -12.76 5.15
CA VAL A 92 4.41 -12.86 3.92
C VAL A 92 4.05 -14.29 3.60
N GLN A 93 4.96 -15.22 3.85
CA GLN A 93 4.75 -16.64 3.55
C GLN A 93 3.70 -17.30 4.46
N ASP A 94 3.47 -16.76 5.66
CA ASP A 94 2.43 -17.24 6.59
C ASP A 94 1.03 -16.67 6.29
N GLU A 95 0.92 -15.58 5.51
CA GLU A 95 -0.39 -15.08 5.08
C GLU A 95 -1.11 -16.12 4.20
N SER A 96 -2.43 -16.21 4.32
CA SER A 96 -3.18 -17.12 3.44
C SER A 96 -3.12 -16.70 1.96
N ASP A 97 -3.33 -17.63 1.03
CA ASP A 97 -3.41 -17.29 -0.40
C ASP A 97 -4.53 -16.29 -0.67
N GLY A 98 -5.66 -16.43 0.02
CA GLY A 98 -6.78 -15.51 -0.08
C GLY A 98 -6.44 -14.11 0.43
N GLU A 99 -5.64 -13.99 1.49
CA GLU A 99 -5.18 -12.69 1.99
C GLU A 99 -4.26 -12.00 0.98
N LEU A 100 -3.30 -12.73 0.41
CA LEU A 100 -2.43 -12.19 -0.65
C LEU A 100 -3.24 -11.78 -1.88
N PHE A 101 -4.22 -12.60 -2.27
CA PHE A 101 -5.11 -12.31 -3.40
C PHE A 101 -5.89 -11.01 -3.18
N TRP A 102 -6.44 -10.84 -1.98
CA TRP A 102 -7.17 -9.63 -1.61
C TRP A 102 -6.24 -8.41 -1.63
N LYS A 103 -5.05 -8.51 -1.06
CA LYS A 103 -4.05 -7.42 -1.04
C LYS A 103 -3.63 -7.00 -2.45
N ILE A 104 -3.32 -7.96 -3.31
CA ILE A 104 -2.98 -7.70 -4.72
C ILE A 104 -4.16 -7.03 -5.43
N SER A 105 -5.37 -7.53 -5.21
CA SER A 105 -6.56 -7.04 -5.88
C SER A 105 -6.92 -5.61 -5.50
N ASN A 106 -6.77 -5.25 -4.22
CA ASN A 106 -7.25 -3.96 -3.71
C ASN A 106 -6.15 -2.90 -3.62
N GLY A 107 -4.89 -3.30 -3.55
CA GLY A 107 -3.79 -2.38 -3.33
C GLY A 107 -3.88 -1.65 -1.99
N ARG A 108 -2.89 -0.82 -1.68
CA ARG A 108 -2.91 0.10 -0.55
C ARG A 108 -1.77 1.11 -0.64
N GLY A 109 -2.07 2.38 -0.40
CA GLY A 109 -1.06 3.44 -0.44
C GLY A 109 -0.39 3.51 -1.81
N ALA A 110 0.92 3.33 -1.85
CA ALA A 110 1.68 3.34 -3.10
C ALA A 110 1.50 2.07 -3.95
N MET A 111 0.95 0.98 -3.39
CA MET A 111 0.65 -0.23 -4.16
C MET A 111 -0.70 -0.09 -4.84
N PRO A 112 -0.76 -0.03 -6.19
CA PRO A 112 -2.02 0.12 -6.90
C PRO A 112 -2.88 -1.15 -6.81
N PRO A 113 -4.22 -1.03 -7.02
CA PRO A 113 -5.10 -2.19 -7.13
C PRO A 113 -4.90 -2.90 -8.48
N TRP A 114 -4.78 -4.23 -8.45
CA TRP A 114 -4.57 -5.05 -9.64
C TRP A 114 -5.81 -5.80 -10.10
N LYS A 115 -7.01 -5.33 -9.73
CA LYS A 115 -8.29 -5.94 -10.16
C LYS A 115 -8.50 -5.98 -11.67
N HIS A 116 -7.82 -5.12 -12.42
CA HIS A 116 -7.88 -5.12 -13.89
C HIS A 116 -7.16 -6.32 -14.52
N LEU A 117 -6.25 -6.98 -13.79
CA LEU A 117 -5.68 -8.25 -14.23
C LEU A 117 -6.73 -9.38 -14.10
N PRO A 118 -6.77 -10.32 -15.04
CA PRO A 118 -7.59 -11.52 -14.93
C PRO A 118 -7.41 -12.21 -13.57
N GLU A 119 -8.47 -12.82 -13.07
CA GLU A 119 -8.43 -13.47 -11.75
C GLU A 119 -7.37 -14.56 -11.68
N ASN A 120 -7.28 -15.41 -12.71
CA ASN A 120 -6.27 -16.46 -12.77
C ASN A 120 -4.83 -15.92 -12.79
N ASP A 121 -4.60 -14.75 -13.38
CA ASP A 121 -3.29 -14.12 -13.38
C ASP A 121 -2.88 -13.67 -11.98
N ARG A 122 -3.82 -13.13 -11.21
CA ARG A 122 -3.59 -12.77 -9.80
C ARG A 122 -3.33 -14.00 -8.93
N TRP A 123 -4.01 -15.12 -9.20
CA TRP A 123 -3.73 -16.39 -8.54
C TRP A 123 -2.38 -16.98 -8.94
N ALA A 124 -1.96 -16.82 -10.20
CA ALA A 124 -0.65 -17.24 -10.66
C ALA A 124 0.48 -16.42 -10.00
N LEU A 125 0.28 -15.10 -9.79
CA LEU A 125 1.21 -14.27 -9.01
C LEU A 125 1.44 -14.86 -7.61
N ILE A 126 0.41 -15.39 -6.96
CA ILE A 126 0.55 -16.00 -5.63
C ILE A 126 1.34 -17.30 -5.72
N ARG A 127 1.16 -18.13 -6.77
CA ARG A 127 2.02 -19.33 -6.99
C ARG A 127 3.49 -18.92 -7.10
N TYR A 128 3.79 -17.84 -7.81
CA TYR A 128 5.15 -17.32 -7.89
C TYR A 128 5.65 -16.83 -6.53
N ILE A 129 4.89 -16.02 -5.79
CA ILE A 129 5.28 -15.55 -4.45
C ILE A 129 5.61 -16.73 -3.53
N ARG A 130 4.81 -17.80 -3.56
CA ARG A 130 5.04 -19.01 -2.77
C ARG A 130 6.31 -19.77 -3.15
N SER A 131 6.80 -19.60 -4.36
CA SER A 131 8.04 -20.24 -4.82
C SER A 131 9.31 -19.53 -4.36
N LEU A 132 9.18 -18.34 -3.76
CA LEU A 132 10.32 -17.50 -3.34
C LEU A 132 10.80 -17.75 -1.89
N LYS A 133 10.25 -18.73 -1.21
CA LYS A 133 10.62 -19.08 0.18
C LYS A 133 11.97 -19.80 0.26
#